data_c395ac7c85ca489e801fcb5322e1b907
#
_entry.id   c395ac7c85ca489e801fcb5322e1b907
#
_cell.length_a   1.000
_cell.length_b   1.000
_cell.length_c   1.000
_cell.angle_alpha   90.00
_cell.angle_beta   90.00
_cell.angle_gamma   90.00
#
_symmetry.space_group_name_H-M   'P 1'
#
loop_
_entity.id
_entity.type
_entity.pdbx_description
1 polymer ?
#
loop_
_entity_poly.entity_id
_entity_poly.type
_entity_poly.pdbx_seq_one_letter_code
_entity_poly.pdbx_strand_id
1 'polypeptide(L)'
;MGITPSLNSVRRLATDFILIKTLLCCSARQTDPLPLPSPRALLHLNPYTPTSTLTQSIMASSPLLTELIVVREWLHETAPNPSNPEATTGYWKFTKHGVMQTLRTTGRDGGLVKAMDPDAPNREGKTLAPDDANMEKGLTQALYHFIRAGRLEDAVVLCRKANQPWRASSIRGSLLFEWRAIANEPTEDAMDDDSDVQGWLGNRRRKLWKSTCTRAALNVRASSPPSPYLK
;
A
#
# COMPACT_ATOMS: atom_id res chain seq x y z
N MET A 1 32.43 -35.46 4.21
CA MET A 1 31.05 -35.28 3.76
C MET A 1 30.52 -34.01 4.39
N GLY A 2 30.57 -32.87 3.68
CA GLY A 2 30.08 -31.59 4.19
C GLY A 2 28.58 -31.47 3.93
N ILE A 3 27.80 -31.39 4.98
CA ILE A 3 26.36 -31.11 4.93
C ILE A 3 26.19 -29.62 4.60
N THR A 4 25.93 -29.30 3.33
CA THR A 4 25.54 -27.94 2.94
C THR A 4 24.12 -27.69 3.47
N PRO A 5 23.91 -26.71 4.34
CA PRO A 5 22.57 -26.39 4.82
C PRO A 5 21.67 -25.98 3.63
N SER A 6 20.45 -26.48 3.60
CA SER A 6 19.50 -26.11 2.55
C SER A 6 19.19 -24.62 2.58
N LEU A 7 18.97 -24.01 1.42
CA LEU A 7 18.64 -22.58 1.30
C LEU A 7 17.47 -22.15 2.22
N ASN A 8 16.54 -23.07 2.45
CA ASN A 8 15.38 -22.85 3.33
C ASN A 8 15.76 -22.82 4.83
N SER A 9 16.78 -23.62 5.24
CA SER A 9 17.26 -23.57 6.62
C SER A 9 18.04 -22.29 6.91
N VAL A 10 18.85 -21.82 5.96
CA VAL A 10 19.57 -20.54 6.06
C VAL A 10 18.61 -19.36 6.11
N ARG A 11 17.53 -19.37 5.30
CA ARG A 11 16.48 -18.35 5.35
C ARG A 11 15.76 -18.33 6.70
N ARG A 12 15.39 -19.48 7.26
CA ARG A 12 14.76 -19.57 8.59
C ARG A 12 15.67 -19.00 9.67
N LEU A 13 16.93 -19.39 9.70
CA LEU A 13 17.89 -18.84 10.67
C LEU A 13 18.08 -17.32 10.54
N ALA A 14 18.10 -16.79 9.32
CA ALA A 14 18.18 -15.36 9.09
C ALA A 14 16.91 -14.62 9.58
N THR A 15 15.71 -15.17 9.32
CA THR A 15 14.46 -14.59 9.80
C THR A 15 14.35 -14.65 11.34
N ASP A 16 14.77 -15.75 11.96
CA ASP A 16 14.77 -15.89 13.42
C ASP A 16 15.76 -14.91 14.06
N PHE A 17 16.94 -14.73 13.45
CA PHE A 17 17.94 -13.77 13.92
C PHE A 17 17.46 -12.32 13.83
N ILE A 18 16.80 -11.95 12.74
CA ILE A 18 16.19 -10.61 12.56
C ILE A 18 15.08 -10.40 13.59
N LEU A 19 14.22 -11.39 13.83
CA LEU A 19 13.16 -11.33 14.83
C LEU A 19 13.75 -11.14 16.24
N ILE A 20 14.76 -11.93 16.61
CA ILE A 20 15.45 -11.82 17.90
C ILE A 20 16.11 -10.44 18.03
N LYS A 21 16.80 -9.96 16.98
CA LYS A 21 17.43 -8.64 16.96
C LYS A 21 16.40 -7.52 17.15
N THR A 22 15.26 -7.62 16.46
CA THR A 22 14.19 -6.62 16.56
C THR A 22 13.54 -6.64 17.94
N LEU A 23 13.27 -7.82 18.50
CA LEU A 23 12.76 -7.98 19.87
C LEU A 23 13.76 -7.47 20.93
N LEU A 24 15.04 -7.77 20.79
CA LEU A 24 16.09 -7.26 21.69
C LEU A 24 16.24 -5.74 21.58
N CYS A 25 16.17 -5.18 20.37
CA CYS A 25 16.21 -3.74 20.15
C CYS A 25 15.00 -3.02 20.77
N CYS A 26 13.81 -3.64 20.71
CA CYS A 26 12.62 -3.12 21.38
C CYS A 26 12.70 -3.26 22.90
N SER A 27 13.24 -4.36 23.42
CA SER A 27 13.49 -4.52 24.85
C SER A 27 14.51 -3.48 25.35
N ALA A 28 15.56 -3.19 24.58
CA ALA A 28 16.52 -2.13 24.91
C ALA A 28 15.91 -0.72 24.88
N ARG A 29 14.92 -0.47 24.00
CA ARG A 29 14.19 0.80 23.98
C ARG A 29 13.20 0.94 25.14
N GLN A 30 12.82 -0.14 25.81
CA GLN A 30 11.97 -0.09 27.01
C GLN A 30 12.72 0.37 28.27
N THR A 31 14.04 0.41 28.24
CA THR A 31 14.88 0.87 29.36
C THR A 31 15.21 2.35 29.35
N ASP A 32 14.83 3.09 28.32
CA ASP A 32 15.00 4.55 28.16
C ASP A 32 13.85 5.12 27.36
N PRO A 33 13.47 6.29 27.51
CA PRO A 33 13.52 7.49 28.32
C PRO A 33 12.16 7.84 28.94
N LEU A 34 12.04 9.04 29.54
CA LEU A 34 10.82 9.64 30.07
C LEU A 34 9.55 9.17 29.34
N PRO A 35 8.57 8.59 30.08
CA PRO A 35 7.35 8.08 29.44
C PRO A 35 6.69 9.21 28.66
N LEU A 36 6.41 8.96 27.37
CA LEU A 36 5.67 9.91 26.53
C LEU A 36 4.38 10.34 27.25
N PRO A 37 4.06 11.63 27.30
CA PRO A 37 2.85 12.11 27.93
C PRO A 37 1.63 11.36 27.37
N SER A 38 0.65 11.08 28.22
CA SER A 38 -0.57 10.40 27.76
C SER A 38 -1.26 11.19 26.65
N PRO A 39 -2.00 10.56 25.73
CA PRO A 39 -2.70 11.24 24.64
C PRO A 39 -3.62 12.37 25.14
N ARG A 40 -4.25 12.18 26.30
CA ARG A 40 -5.07 13.20 26.95
C ARG A 40 -4.25 14.39 27.44
N ALA A 41 -3.10 14.12 28.05
CA ALA A 41 -2.21 15.20 28.51
C ALA A 41 -1.67 16.02 27.33
N LEU A 42 -1.32 15.37 26.21
CA LEU A 42 -0.91 16.07 24.99
C LEU A 42 -2.00 16.99 24.44
N LEU A 43 -3.25 16.52 24.41
CA LEU A 43 -4.38 17.34 23.94
C LEU A 43 -4.72 18.48 24.92
N HIS A 44 -4.51 18.30 26.23
CA HIS A 44 -4.66 19.36 27.22
C HIS A 44 -3.58 20.45 27.08
N LEU A 45 -2.34 20.04 26.80
CA LEU A 45 -1.24 20.97 26.57
C LEU A 45 -1.41 21.75 25.27
N ASN A 46 -1.79 21.06 24.20
CA ASN A 46 -2.01 21.66 22.89
C ASN A 46 -3.15 20.96 22.15
N PRO A 47 -4.33 21.62 22.04
CA PRO A 47 -5.48 21.07 21.29
C PRO A 47 -5.17 20.77 19.81
N TYR A 48 -4.14 21.41 19.25
CA TYR A 48 -3.70 21.26 17.87
C TYR A 48 -2.55 20.26 17.71
N THR A 49 -2.34 19.38 18.70
CA THR A 49 -1.29 18.36 18.64
C THR A 49 -1.42 17.52 17.36
N PRO A 50 -0.34 17.33 16.59
CA PRO A 50 -0.35 16.53 15.37
C PRO A 50 -0.85 15.11 15.60
N THR A 51 -1.60 14.58 14.64
CA THR A 51 -2.15 13.21 14.74
C THR A 51 -1.05 12.15 14.84
N SER A 52 0.10 12.37 14.22
CA SER A 52 1.28 11.51 14.31
C SER A 52 1.79 11.39 15.75
N THR A 53 1.93 12.52 16.46
CA THR A 53 2.36 12.55 17.87
C THR A 53 1.37 11.85 18.77
N LEU A 54 0.07 12.09 18.59
CA LEU A 54 -0.99 11.39 19.32
C LEU A 54 -0.95 9.89 19.06
N THR A 55 -0.76 9.48 17.81
CA THR A 55 -0.66 8.06 17.43
C THR A 55 0.55 7.41 18.10
N GLN A 56 1.71 8.06 18.12
CA GLN A 56 2.90 7.57 18.81
C GLN A 56 2.66 7.41 20.31
N SER A 57 2.04 8.38 20.95
CA SER A 57 1.68 8.30 22.39
C SER A 57 0.71 7.16 22.67
N ILE A 58 -0.30 6.94 21.82
CA ILE A 58 -1.24 5.81 21.94
C ILE A 58 -0.51 4.49 21.77
N MET A 59 0.36 4.37 20.77
CA MET A 59 1.14 3.15 20.52
C MET A 59 2.07 2.84 21.67
N ALA A 60 2.75 3.83 22.24
CA ALA A 60 3.64 3.66 23.38
C ALA A 60 2.89 3.36 24.70
N SER A 61 1.62 3.71 24.81
CA SER A 61 0.81 3.46 26.02
C SER A 61 0.36 2.02 26.20
N SER A 62 0.48 1.17 25.18
CA SER A 62 0.03 -0.22 25.20
C SER A 62 1.15 -1.16 24.78
N PRO A 63 1.63 -2.07 25.68
CA PRO A 63 2.64 -3.07 25.34
C PRO A 63 2.24 -3.90 24.11
N LEU A 64 0.98 -4.31 24.03
CA LEU A 64 0.46 -5.09 22.90
C LEU A 64 0.60 -4.34 21.57
N LEU A 65 0.31 -3.03 21.55
CA LEU A 65 0.47 -2.22 20.33
C LEU A 65 1.95 -2.09 19.95
N THR A 66 2.83 -1.97 20.91
CA THR A 66 4.28 -1.94 20.68
C THR A 66 4.76 -3.25 20.06
N GLU A 67 4.33 -4.39 20.59
CA GLU A 67 4.65 -5.71 20.02
C GLU A 67 4.13 -5.85 18.58
N LEU A 68 2.90 -5.41 18.31
CA LEU A 68 2.33 -5.46 16.96
C LEU A 68 3.10 -4.57 15.96
N ILE A 69 3.67 -3.45 16.42
CA ILE A 69 4.53 -2.61 15.57
C ILE A 69 5.80 -3.35 15.22
N VAL A 70 6.44 -4.00 16.20
CA VAL A 70 7.65 -4.79 15.97
C VAL A 70 7.40 -5.91 14.97
N VAL A 71 6.30 -6.66 15.16
CA VAL A 71 5.91 -7.72 14.21
C VAL A 71 5.65 -7.16 12.81
N ARG A 72 5.00 -6.00 12.72
CA ARG A 72 4.79 -5.33 11.43
C ARG A 72 6.10 -4.97 10.75
N GLU A 73 7.03 -4.35 11.48
CA GLU A 73 8.35 -3.98 10.93
C GLU A 73 9.12 -5.20 10.46
N TRP A 74 9.13 -6.25 11.25
CA TRP A 74 9.71 -7.52 10.85
C TRP A 74 9.08 -8.10 9.58
N LEU A 75 7.75 -8.07 9.47
CA LEU A 75 7.04 -8.53 8.28
C LEU A 75 7.39 -7.67 7.04
N HIS A 76 7.62 -6.37 7.22
CA HIS A 76 8.07 -5.49 6.15
C HIS A 76 9.48 -5.83 5.68
N GLU A 77 10.41 -6.04 6.62
CA GLU A 77 11.81 -6.38 6.31
C GLU A 77 11.97 -7.77 5.67
N THR A 78 11.15 -8.72 6.10
CA THR A 78 11.20 -10.10 5.58
C THR A 78 10.35 -10.30 4.34
N ALA A 79 9.62 -9.30 3.88
CA ALA A 79 8.81 -9.39 2.66
C ALA A 79 9.72 -9.62 1.44
N PRO A 80 9.31 -10.48 0.50
CA PRO A 80 10.07 -10.68 -0.73
C PRO A 80 10.12 -9.37 -1.54
N ASN A 81 11.27 -9.09 -2.14
CA ASN A 81 11.43 -7.93 -3.01
C ASN A 81 10.43 -8.01 -4.17
N PRO A 82 9.62 -6.97 -4.37
CA PRO A 82 8.69 -6.93 -5.48
C PRO A 82 9.44 -6.87 -6.80
N SER A 83 9.00 -7.65 -7.79
CA SER A 83 9.43 -7.47 -9.16
C SER A 83 8.76 -6.21 -9.71
N ASN A 84 9.54 -5.32 -10.35
CA ASN A 84 8.98 -4.20 -11.07
C ASN A 84 8.43 -4.71 -12.41
N PRO A 85 7.11 -4.73 -12.65
CA PRO A 85 6.58 -5.03 -13.95
C PRO A 85 6.92 -3.87 -14.91
N GLU A 86 7.16 -4.20 -16.16
CA GLU A 86 7.29 -3.19 -17.21
C GLU A 86 5.94 -2.47 -17.41
N ALA A 87 5.73 -1.37 -16.71
CA ALA A 87 4.48 -0.61 -16.70
C ALA A 87 4.45 0.49 -17.80
N THR A 88 5.01 0.22 -18.98
CA THR A 88 5.47 1.30 -19.86
C THR A 88 4.55 1.63 -21.01
N THR A 89 3.46 0.92 -21.26
CA THR A 89 2.76 1.03 -22.54
C THR A 89 1.44 1.80 -22.52
N GLY A 90 1.11 2.47 -21.42
CA GLY A 90 -0.15 3.21 -21.31
C GLY A 90 -1.34 2.34 -20.90
N TYR A 91 -2.36 3.00 -20.39
CA TYR A 91 -3.53 2.34 -19.83
C TYR A 91 -4.36 1.65 -20.92
N TRP A 92 -4.45 0.32 -20.87
CA TRP A 92 -5.21 -0.56 -21.76
C TRP A 92 -5.02 -0.28 -23.26
N LYS A 93 -3.77 -0.13 -23.67
CA LYS A 93 -3.40 0.20 -25.05
C LYS A 93 -3.90 -0.84 -26.06
N PHE A 94 -3.74 -2.12 -25.74
CA PHE A 94 -4.13 -3.21 -26.64
C PHE A 94 -5.65 -3.35 -26.75
N THR A 95 -6.37 -3.16 -25.65
CA THR A 95 -7.84 -3.14 -25.62
C THR A 95 -8.36 -2.00 -26.47
N LYS A 96 -7.83 -0.78 -26.32
CA LYS A 96 -8.20 0.39 -27.16
C LYS A 96 -7.98 0.10 -28.63
N HIS A 97 -6.81 -0.44 -28.96
CA HIS A 97 -6.47 -0.76 -30.35
C HIS A 97 -7.42 -1.83 -30.91
N GLY A 98 -7.67 -2.90 -30.17
CA GLY A 98 -8.59 -3.98 -30.56
C GLY A 98 -10.02 -3.48 -30.81
N VAL A 99 -10.56 -2.64 -29.93
CA VAL A 99 -11.88 -2.04 -30.10
C VAL A 99 -11.94 -1.18 -31.36
N MET A 100 -10.93 -0.32 -31.58
CA MET A 100 -10.86 0.54 -32.76
C MET A 100 -10.76 -0.28 -34.05
N GLN A 101 -9.96 -1.33 -34.06
CA GLN A 101 -9.79 -2.21 -35.22
C GLN A 101 -11.10 -2.96 -35.55
N THR A 102 -11.75 -3.52 -34.54
CA THR A 102 -13.02 -4.26 -34.74
C THR A 102 -14.13 -3.37 -35.25
N LEU A 103 -14.22 -2.13 -34.74
CA LEU A 103 -15.18 -1.14 -35.25
C LEU A 103 -14.95 -0.81 -36.72
N ARG A 104 -13.68 -0.68 -37.16
CA ARG A 104 -13.32 -0.37 -38.53
C ARG A 104 -13.59 -1.52 -39.50
N THR A 105 -13.36 -2.77 -39.06
CA THR A 105 -13.44 -3.95 -39.94
C THR A 105 -14.83 -4.56 -40.00
N THR A 106 -15.53 -4.63 -38.87
CA THR A 106 -16.80 -5.39 -38.80
C THR A 106 -18.01 -4.52 -38.46
N GLY A 107 -17.81 -3.29 -38.01
CA GLY A 107 -18.89 -2.42 -37.52
C GLY A 107 -19.65 -2.96 -36.30
N ARG A 108 -19.24 -4.10 -35.75
CA ARG A 108 -19.88 -4.82 -34.66
C ARG A 108 -19.02 -4.80 -33.38
N ASP A 109 -19.65 -5.13 -32.29
CA ASP A 109 -19.04 -5.20 -30.98
C ASP A 109 -18.16 -6.45 -30.87
N GLY A 110 -16.84 -6.26 -30.65
CA GLY A 110 -15.85 -7.34 -30.63
C GLY A 110 -15.67 -8.06 -29.30
N GLY A 111 -16.59 -7.91 -28.33
CA GLY A 111 -16.48 -8.59 -27.02
C GLY A 111 -15.46 -7.98 -26.07
N LEU A 112 -14.68 -7.00 -26.50
CA LEU A 112 -13.76 -6.25 -25.63
C LEU A 112 -14.48 -5.07 -24.95
N VAL A 113 -13.97 -4.70 -23.77
CA VAL A 113 -14.44 -3.54 -23.01
C VAL A 113 -14.30 -2.25 -23.81
N LYS A 114 -15.34 -1.44 -23.89
CA LYS A 114 -15.33 -0.17 -24.63
C LYS A 114 -14.97 1.02 -23.75
N ALA A 115 -15.53 1.07 -22.55
CA ALA A 115 -15.21 2.14 -21.61
C ALA A 115 -13.83 1.91 -20.99
N MET A 116 -13.09 3.02 -20.77
CA MET A 116 -11.72 2.98 -20.28
C MET A 116 -11.66 3.34 -18.79
N ASP A 117 -12.65 2.90 -18.01
CA ASP A 117 -12.64 3.05 -16.56
C ASP A 117 -12.36 1.70 -15.87
N PRO A 118 -11.86 1.71 -14.63
CA PRO A 118 -11.45 0.50 -13.93
C PRO A 118 -12.57 -0.51 -13.67
N ASP A 119 -13.82 -0.04 -13.63
CA ASP A 119 -15.01 -0.87 -13.36
C ASP A 119 -15.71 -1.35 -14.65
N ALA A 120 -15.26 -0.87 -15.81
CA ALA A 120 -15.87 -1.20 -17.08
C ALA A 120 -15.95 -2.71 -17.37
N PRO A 121 -14.96 -3.55 -17.06
CA PRO A 121 -15.06 -4.99 -17.26
C PRO A 121 -16.25 -5.61 -16.50
N ASN A 122 -16.47 -5.19 -15.27
CA ASN A 122 -17.58 -5.69 -14.46
C ASN A 122 -18.93 -5.17 -14.96
N ARG A 123 -18.98 -3.88 -15.28
CA ARG A 123 -20.22 -3.21 -15.71
C ARG A 123 -20.68 -3.67 -17.09
N GLU A 124 -19.75 -3.86 -18.03
CA GLU A 124 -20.07 -4.31 -19.39
C GLU A 124 -20.12 -5.84 -19.52
N GLY A 125 -19.63 -6.58 -18.53
CA GLY A 125 -19.51 -8.04 -18.60
C GLY A 125 -18.59 -8.52 -19.71
N LYS A 126 -17.59 -7.68 -20.09
CA LYS A 126 -16.64 -7.93 -21.17
C LYS A 126 -15.23 -8.05 -20.65
N THR A 127 -14.35 -8.58 -21.47
CA THR A 127 -12.95 -8.83 -21.11
C THR A 127 -12.02 -7.77 -21.70
N LEU A 128 -10.87 -7.60 -21.07
CA LEU A 128 -9.73 -6.87 -21.62
C LEU A 128 -9.02 -7.72 -22.68
N ALA A 129 -8.24 -7.06 -23.54
CA ALA A 129 -7.29 -7.78 -24.38
C ALA A 129 -6.32 -8.59 -23.51
N PRO A 130 -5.89 -9.80 -23.94
CA PRO A 130 -5.04 -10.69 -23.13
C PRO A 130 -3.77 -10.02 -22.60
N ASP A 131 -3.14 -9.18 -23.45
CA ASP A 131 -1.91 -8.48 -23.07
C ASP A 131 -2.16 -7.46 -21.96
N ASP A 132 -3.23 -6.65 -22.08
CA ASP A 132 -3.61 -5.70 -21.03
C ASP A 132 -4.03 -6.42 -19.75
N ALA A 133 -4.74 -7.54 -19.83
CA ALA A 133 -5.12 -8.35 -18.67
C ALA A 133 -3.89 -8.92 -17.94
N ASN A 134 -2.88 -9.38 -18.68
CA ASN A 134 -1.64 -9.87 -18.09
C ASN A 134 -0.84 -8.73 -17.42
N MET A 135 -0.78 -7.56 -18.06
CA MET A 135 -0.16 -6.37 -17.48
C MET A 135 -0.85 -5.92 -16.20
N GLU A 136 -2.18 -5.88 -16.17
CA GLU A 136 -2.98 -5.54 -14.99
C GLU A 136 -2.73 -6.54 -13.84
N LYS A 137 -2.66 -7.83 -14.16
CA LYS A 137 -2.33 -8.87 -13.18
C LYS A 137 -0.93 -8.68 -12.60
N GLY A 138 0.07 -8.46 -13.44
CA GLY A 138 1.45 -8.21 -13.02
C GLY A 138 1.58 -6.95 -12.16
N LEU A 139 0.92 -5.85 -12.57
CA LEU A 139 0.87 -4.61 -11.83
C LEU A 139 0.23 -4.81 -10.44
N THR A 140 -0.91 -5.49 -10.39
CA THR A 140 -1.63 -5.72 -9.13
C THR A 140 -0.81 -6.58 -8.17
N GLN A 141 -0.12 -7.60 -8.67
CA GLN A 141 0.80 -8.42 -7.86
C GLN A 141 1.97 -7.60 -7.32
N ALA A 142 2.59 -6.76 -8.14
CA ALA A 142 3.67 -5.89 -7.70
C ALA A 142 3.21 -4.89 -6.64
N LEU A 143 2.06 -4.25 -6.83
CA LEU A 143 1.46 -3.35 -5.85
C LEU A 143 1.17 -4.05 -4.52
N TYR A 144 0.64 -5.28 -4.56
CA TYR A 144 0.42 -6.08 -3.36
C TYR A 144 1.74 -6.33 -2.61
N HIS A 145 2.82 -6.68 -3.31
CA HIS A 145 4.13 -6.89 -2.69
C HIS A 145 4.71 -5.61 -2.11
N PHE A 146 4.61 -4.46 -2.81
CA PHE A 146 5.05 -3.17 -2.28
C PHE A 146 4.29 -2.77 -1.01
N ILE A 147 2.96 -2.91 -1.00
CA ILE A 147 2.14 -2.60 0.17
C ILE A 147 2.49 -3.53 1.33
N ARG A 148 2.67 -4.82 1.06
CA ARG A 148 3.06 -5.80 2.07
C ARG A 148 4.45 -5.53 2.65
N ALA A 149 5.37 -5.01 1.85
CA ALA A 149 6.70 -4.60 2.28
C ALA A 149 6.73 -3.21 2.96
N GLY A 150 5.59 -2.54 3.12
CA GLY A 150 5.52 -1.20 3.69
C GLY A 150 6.03 -0.09 2.78
N ARG A 151 6.35 -0.40 1.52
CA ARG A 151 6.91 0.51 0.51
C ARG A 151 5.79 1.25 -0.25
N LEU A 152 5.06 2.09 0.47
CA LEU A 152 3.86 2.74 -0.03
C LEU A 152 4.16 3.73 -1.18
N GLU A 153 5.23 4.51 -1.05
CA GLU A 153 5.61 5.50 -2.06
C GLU A 153 6.04 4.85 -3.38
N ASP A 154 6.76 3.72 -3.31
CA ASP A 154 7.11 2.96 -4.51
C ASP A 154 5.86 2.42 -5.23
N ALA A 155 4.86 1.96 -4.46
CA ALA A 155 3.57 1.56 -5.02
C ALA A 155 2.86 2.74 -5.72
N VAL A 156 2.90 3.93 -5.12
CA VAL A 156 2.32 5.15 -5.71
C VAL A 156 3.04 5.56 -6.99
N VAL A 157 4.38 5.54 -6.97
CA VAL A 157 5.21 5.83 -8.16
C VAL A 157 4.92 4.82 -9.28
N LEU A 158 4.81 3.53 -8.95
CA LEU A 158 4.47 2.50 -9.93
C LEU A 158 3.08 2.72 -10.55
N CYS A 159 2.08 3.08 -9.75
CA CYS A 159 0.75 3.42 -10.25
C CYS A 159 0.78 4.61 -11.22
N ARG A 160 1.56 5.65 -10.92
CA ARG A 160 1.72 6.82 -11.79
C ARG A 160 2.40 6.44 -13.11
N LYS A 161 3.46 5.64 -13.06
CA LYS A 161 4.15 5.11 -14.26
C LYS A 161 3.23 4.25 -15.12
N ALA A 162 2.32 3.49 -14.50
CA ALA A 162 1.30 2.70 -15.19
C ALA A 162 0.13 3.53 -15.74
N ASN A 163 0.17 4.87 -15.64
CA ASN A 163 -0.94 5.77 -16.00
C ASN A 163 -2.25 5.47 -15.26
N GLN A 164 -2.15 5.08 -13.98
CA GLN A 164 -3.29 4.77 -13.12
C GLN A 164 -3.31 5.65 -11.85
N PRO A 165 -3.44 6.97 -11.97
CA PRO A 165 -3.39 7.89 -10.84
C PRO A 165 -4.50 7.66 -9.81
N TRP A 166 -5.65 7.11 -10.21
CA TRP A 166 -6.73 6.76 -9.29
C TRP A 166 -6.32 5.67 -8.29
N ARG A 167 -5.50 4.67 -8.71
CA ARG A 167 -4.95 3.66 -7.78
C ARG A 167 -3.97 4.29 -6.81
N ALA A 168 -3.11 5.18 -7.29
CA ALA A 168 -2.20 5.94 -6.43
C ALA A 168 -2.98 6.72 -5.37
N SER A 169 -4.05 7.41 -5.76
CA SER A 169 -4.92 8.15 -4.83
C SER A 169 -5.62 7.22 -3.83
N SER A 170 -6.09 6.05 -4.29
CA SER A 170 -6.70 5.05 -3.41
C SER A 170 -5.72 4.51 -2.38
N ILE A 171 -4.48 4.20 -2.78
CA ILE A 171 -3.41 3.73 -1.88
C ILE A 171 -3.05 4.82 -0.87
N ARG A 172 -2.90 6.07 -1.31
CA ARG A 172 -2.66 7.22 -0.42
C ARG A 172 -3.80 7.47 0.58
N GLY A 173 -4.99 6.98 0.31
CA GLY A 173 -6.11 7.01 1.25
C GLY A 173 -5.83 6.31 2.59
N SER A 174 -4.81 5.45 2.67
CA SER A 174 -4.34 4.79 3.89
C SER A 174 -3.56 5.71 4.82
N LEU A 175 -3.00 6.80 4.32
CA LEU A 175 -2.14 7.70 5.08
C LEU A 175 -2.91 8.38 6.22
N LEU A 176 -2.25 8.49 7.37
CA LEU A 176 -2.78 9.25 8.49
C LEU A 176 -2.88 10.72 8.11
N PHE A 177 -3.98 11.34 8.53
CA PHE A 177 -4.16 12.78 8.36
C PHE A 177 -3.24 13.51 9.33
N GLU A 178 -2.42 14.36 8.79
CA GLU A 178 -1.49 15.19 9.53
C GLU A 178 -1.60 16.63 9.07
N TRP A 179 -1.68 17.54 10.03
CA TRP A 179 -1.58 18.96 9.77
C TRP A 179 -0.18 19.42 10.15
N ARG A 180 0.57 19.91 9.19
CA ARG A 180 1.83 20.60 9.46
C ARG A 180 1.47 22.04 9.83
N ALA A 181 1.86 22.46 11.02
CA ALA A 181 1.81 23.87 11.39
C ALA A 181 2.71 24.66 10.42
N ILE A 182 2.30 25.87 10.07
CA ILE A 182 2.93 26.80 9.12
C ILE A 182 4.40 27.15 9.47
N ALA A 183 4.92 26.68 10.61
CA ALA A 183 6.21 27.04 11.17
C ALA A 183 7.42 26.21 10.71
N ASN A 184 7.29 25.33 9.73
CA ASN A 184 8.48 24.70 9.14
C ASN A 184 9.07 25.68 8.12
N GLU A 185 10.22 26.25 8.48
CA GLU A 185 11.04 27.00 7.52
C GLU A 185 11.26 26.14 6.29
N PRO A 186 11.10 26.70 5.07
CA PRO A 186 11.36 25.97 3.85
C PRO A 186 12.84 25.54 3.87
N THR A 187 13.09 24.25 3.92
CA THR A 187 14.43 23.71 3.68
C THR A 187 14.80 24.05 2.24
N GLU A 188 15.97 24.62 2.02
CA GLU A 188 16.44 25.11 0.71
C GLU A 188 16.44 24.05 -0.40
N ASP A 189 16.31 22.75 -0.03
CA ASP A 189 16.25 21.61 -0.95
C ASP A 189 14.82 21.26 -1.44
N ALA A 190 13.78 22.01 -1.03
CA ALA A 190 12.37 21.71 -1.35
C ALA A 190 11.85 22.43 -2.60
N MET A 191 12.72 22.78 -3.54
CA MET A 191 12.38 23.66 -4.69
C MET A 191 11.44 23.05 -5.74
N ASP A 192 11.04 21.76 -5.65
CA ASP A 192 10.33 21.08 -6.75
C ASP A 192 9.02 20.36 -6.38
N ASP A 193 8.48 20.52 -5.18
CA ASP A 193 7.24 19.83 -4.84
C ASP A 193 6.11 20.83 -4.49
N ASP A 194 5.17 20.99 -5.41
CA ASP A 194 3.90 21.74 -5.23
C ASP A 194 3.09 21.30 -3.99
N SER A 195 3.57 20.28 -3.25
CA SER A 195 2.99 19.79 -2.00
C SER A 195 3.22 20.71 -0.80
N ASP A 196 4.19 21.62 -0.87
CA ASP A 196 4.57 22.51 0.26
C ASP A 196 3.55 23.62 0.54
N VAL A 197 2.67 23.91 -0.40
CA VAL A 197 1.60 24.93 -0.23
C VAL A 197 0.41 24.38 0.58
N GLN A 198 0.27 23.07 0.69
CA GLN A 198 -0.81 22.45 1.43
C GLN A 198 -0.32 21.97 2.80
N GLY A 199 -0.53 22.75 3.84
CA GLY A 199 -0.25 22.38 5.24
C GLY A 199 -0.94 21.10 5.74
N TRP A 200 -1.53 20.30 4.84
CA TRP A 200 -2.32 19.10 5.11
C TRP A 200 -1.72 17.90 4.39
N LEU A 201 -1.36 16.87 5.16
CA LEU A 201 -0.92 15.59 4.61
C LEU A 201 -1.89 14.47 5.01
N GLY A 202 -1.99 13.46 4.14
CA GLY A 202 -2.79 12.27 4.43
C GLY A 202 -4.28 12.44 4.16
N ASN A 203 -5.08 11.52 4.71
CA ASN A 203 -6.50 11.41 4.44
C ASN A 203 -7.36 11.76 5.67
N ARG A 204 -8.01 12.92 5.64
CA ARG A 204 -8.95 13.35 6.69
C ARG A 204 -10.10 12.35 6.93
N ARG A 205 -10.51 11.62 5.87
CA ARG A 205 -11.61 10.65 5.94
C ARG A 205 -11.12 9.19 5.93
N ARG A 206 -9.96 8.94 6.53
CA ARG A 206 -9.35 7.60 6.57
C ARG A 206 -10.26 6.51 7.14
N LYS A 207 -11.14 6.84 8.11
CA LYS A 207 -12.14 5.89 8.63
C LYS A 207 -13.11 5.42 7.53
N LEU A 208 -13.60 6.34 6.71
CA LEU A 208 -14.49 6.04 5.59
C LEU A 208 -13.76 5.19 4.56
N TRP A 209 -12.55 5.58 4.18
CA TRP A 209 -11.70 4.81 3.28
C TRP A 209 -11.50 3.37 3.76
N LYS A 210 -11.10 3.19 5.04
CA LYS A 210 -10.92 1.86 5.64
C LYS A 210 -12.20 1.03 5.61
N SER A 211 -13.33 1.62 5.97
CA SER A 211 -14.65 0.95 5.96
C SER A 211 -15.02 0.50 4.54
N THR A 212 -14.79 1.35 3.54
CA THR A 212 -15.06 1.03 2.13
C THR A 212 -14.19 -0.10 1.63
N CYS A 213 -12.88 -0.07 1.90
CA CYS A 213 -11.93 -1.12 1.53
C CYS A 213 -12.30 -2.46 2.20
N THR A 214 -12.66 -2.43 3.50
CA THR A 214 -13.08 -3.63 4.21
C THR A 214 -14.35 -4.23 3.61
N ARG A 215 -15.35 -3.40 3.31
CA ARG A 215 -16.59 -3.85 2.67
C ARG A 215 -16.36 -4.44 1.29
N ALA A 216 -15.52 -3.80 0.47
CA ALA A 216 -15.14 -4.31 -0.84
C ALA A 216 -14.46 -5.69 -0.74
N ALA A 217 -13.51 -5.85 0.19
CA ALA A 217 -12.82 -7.12 0.41
C ALA A 217 -13.78 -8.25 0.87
N LEU A 218 -14.76 -7.93 1.70
CA LEU A 218 -15.78 -8.91 2.15
C LEU A 218 -16.70 -9.32 1.00
N ASN A 219 -17.10 -8.39 0.14
CA ASN A 219 -17.94 -8.69 -1.02
C ASN A 219 -17.23 -9.61 -2.03
N VAL A 220 -15.94 -9.40 -2.26
CA VAL A 220 -15.13 -10.28 -3.13
C VAL A 220 -15.06 -11.70 -2.56
N ARG A 221 -14.92 -11.87 -1.24
CA ARG A 221 -14.92 -13.19 -0.59
C ARG A 221 -16.27 -13.89 -0.70
N ALA A 222 -17.36 -13.16 -0.61
CA ALA A 222 -18.71 -13.71 -0.73
C ALA A 222 -19.05 -14.19 -2.15
N SER A 223 -18.46 -13.55 -3.17
CA SER A 223 -18.67 -13.89 -4.59
C SER A 223 -17.68 -14.93 -5.13
N SER A 224 -16.61 -15.24 -4.40
CA SER A 224 -15.65 -16.28 -4.79
C SER A 224 -16.13 -17.65 -4.31
N PRO A 225 -16.14 -18.70 -5.18
CA PRO A 225 -16.46 -20.06 -4.73
C PRO A 225 -15.43 -20.50 -3.66
N PRO A 226 -15.84 -21.32 -2.68
CA PRO A 226 -14.94 -21.79 -1.62
C PRO A 226 -13.75 -22.51 -2.25
N SER A 227 -12.54 -22.04 -1.92
CA SER A 227 -11.30 -22.65 -2.41
C SER A 227 -11.23 -24.12 -1.96
N PRO A 228 -11.00 -25.08 -2.87
CA PRO A 228 -10.93 -26.52 -2.53
C PRO A 228 -9.71 -26.88 -1.66
N TYR A 229 -8.81 -25.91 -1.40
CA TYR A 229 -7.57 -26.13 -0.64
C TYR A 229 -7.60 -25.70 0.83
N LEU A 230 -8.78 -25.36 1.37
CA LEU A 230 -8.98 -25.10 2.81
C LEU A 230 -9.83 -26.23 3.41
N LYS A 231 -9.22 -27.39 3.56
CA LYS A 231 -9.65 -28.44 4.48
C LYS A 231 -8.51 -28.75 5.42
#